data_8752bb13692d0fec664c1123c3cb1ea1
#
_entry.id   8752bb13692d0fec664c1123c3cb1ea1
#
_cell.length_a   1.000
_cell.length_b   1.000
_cell.length_c   1.000
_cell.angle_alpha   90.00
_cell.angle_beta   90.00
_cell.angle_gamma   90.00
#
_symmetry.space_group_name_H-M   'P 1'
#
loop_
_entity.id
_entity.type
_entity.pdbx_description
1 polymer ?
#
loop_
_entity_poly.entity_id
_entity_poly.type
_entity_poly.pdbx_seq_one_letter_code
_entity_poly.pdbx_strand_id
1 'polypeptide(L)'
;FDRFYQYTAIDEYSRYRVLWGSCEHNTFASAEFLKIVVSQLKTLGIEIECVQTDNGAEFTKRLLVDDDDKKSLFELTASRLNIQVKYIKPHTPKHNGKVERSHREDQKLLYSEVIRKQKPFVSFDDFKQRLKRHQDKTNNRPMRPLGLLSPNDFLQQYYVKHKPYNH
;
A
#
# COMPACT_ATOMS: atom_id res chain seq x y z
N PHE A 1 17.67 16.08 -10.55
CA PHE A 1 16.23 15.94 -10.25
C PHE A 1 16.08 14.83 -9.22
N ASP A 2 15.61 15.16 -8.03
CA ASP A 2 15.32 14.19 -6.98
C ASP A 2 14.23 13.25 -7.47
N ARG A 3 14.50 11.94 -7.40
CA ARG A 3 13.49 10.93 -7.74
C ARG A 3 12.65 10.66 -6.51
N PHE A 4 11.34 10.76 -6.66
CA PHE A 4 10.39 10.38 -5.61
C PHE A 4 9.74 9.04 -5.97
N TYR A 5 9.59 8.19 -5.00
CA TYR A 5 9.01 6.85 -5.15
C TYR A 5 7.71 6.76 -4.35
N GLN A 6 6.69 6.19 -4.98
CA GLN A 6 5.41 5.92 -4.33
C GLN A 6 5.35 4.45 -3.93
N TYR A 7 5.09 4.22 -2.66
CA TYR A 7 4.71 2.91 -2.14
C TYR A 7 3.21 2.83 -1.97
N THR A 8 2.63 1.66 -2.28
CA THR A 8 1.19 1.44 -2.24
C THR A 8 0.87 0.13 -1.54
N ALA A 9 -0.01 0.16 -0.55
CA ALA A 9 -0.63 -1.02 0.01
C ALA A 9 -2.16 -0.95 -0.15
N ILE A 10 -2.81 -2.10 -0.34
CA ILE A 10 -4.26 -2.22 -0.48
C ILE A 10 -4.72 -3.36 0.40
N ASP A 11 -5.66 -3.07 1.31
CA ASP A 11 -6.36 -4.11 2.03
C ASP A 11 -7.30 -4.88 1.08
N GLU A 12 -7.16 -6.20 1.04
CA GLU A 12 -7.92 -7.03 0.10
C GLU A 12 -9.42 -7.02 0.34
N TYR A 13 -9.84 -6.88 1.59
CA TYR A 13 -11.24 -6.94 1.97
C TYR A 13 -11.94 -5.60 1.77
N SER A 14 -11.45 -4.53 2.38
CA SER A 14 -12.06 -3.20 2.33
C SER A 14 -11.66 -2.37 1.12
N ARG A 15 -10.63 -2.76 0.39
CA ARG A 15 -9.99 -1.96 -0.68
C ARG A 15 -9.35 -0.68 -0.18
N TYR A 16 -9.21 -0.52 1.14
CA TYR A 16 -8.56 0.64 1.71
C TYR A 16 -7.10 0.71 1.26
N ARG A 17 -6.69 1.90 0.86
CA ARG A 17 -5.35 2.13 0.32
C ARG A 17 -4.52 2.96 1.29
N VAL A 18 -3.26 2.59 1.43
CA VAL A 18 -2.23 3.38 2.07
C VAL A 18 -1.20 3.76 1.02
N LEU A 19 -0.96 5.06 0.84
CA LEU A 19 0.05 5.62 -0.06
C LEU A 19 1.13 6.32 0.76
N TRP A 20 2.37 6.10 0.38
CA TRP A 20 3.51 6.72 1.03
C TRP A 20 4.58 7.10 0.02
N GLY A 21 5.19 8.28 0.21
CA GLY A 21 6.28 8.78 -0.61
C GLY A 21 7.63 8.60 0.06
N SER A 22 8.64 8.18 -0.71
CA SER A 22 10.03 8.07 -0.29
C SER A 22 10.95 8.67 -1.34
N CYS A 23 12.13 9.13 -0.91
CA CYS A 23 13.24 9.46 -1.81
C CYS A 23 14.08 8.22 -2.15
N GLU A 24 13.81 7.09 -1.52
CA GLU A 24 14.56 5.85 -1.67
C GLU A 24 13.66 4.70 -2.13
N HIS A 25 14.26 3.81 -2.94
CA HIS A 25 13.62 2.57 -3.38
C HIS A 25 14.51 1.38 -2.98
N ASN A 26 14.42 1.01 -1.71
CA ASN A 26 15.26 -0.02 -1.11
C ASN A 26 14.52 -0.72 0.05
N THR A 27 15.18 -1.72 0.66
CA THR A 27 14.59 -2.51 1.76
C THR A 27 14.34 -1.72 3.04
N PHE A 28 15.05 -0.59 3.27
CA PHE A 28 14.79 0.30 4.40
C PHE A 28 13.46 1.03 4.20
N ALA A 29 13.26 1.61 3.02
CA ALA A 29 12.03 2.30 2.68
C ALA A 29 10.81 1.35 2.70
N SER A 30 10.93 0.14 2.18
CA SER A 30 9.84 -0.85 2.22
C SER A 30 9.52 -1.32 3.65
N ALA A 31 10.54 -1.50 4.50
CA ALA A 31 10.34 -1.85 5.91
C ALA A 31 9.66 -0.71 6.70
N GLU A 32 10.04 0.53 6.45
CA GLU A 32 9.40 1.71 7.05
C GLU A 32 7.96 1.85 6.57
N PHE A 33 7.73 1.66 5.28
CA PHE A 33 6.38 1.64 4.72
C PHE A 33 5.49 0.58 5.36
N LEU A 34 6.01 -0.64 5.61
CA LEU A 34 5.26 -1.69 6.31
C LEU A 34 4.80 -1.23 7.71
N LYS A 35 5.67 -0.57 8.48
CA LYS A 35 5.32 -0.02 9.81
C LYS A 35 4.23 1.04 9.70
N ILE A 36 4.30 1.92 8.70
CA ILE A 36 3.30 2.95 8.44
C ILE A 36 1.94 2.30 8.11
N VAL A 37 1.93 1.27 7.25
CA VAL A 37 0.72 0.52 6.88
C VAL A 37 0.09 -0.13 8.13
N VAL A 38 0.89 -0.82 8.93
CA VAL A 38 0.44 -1.43 10.19
C VAL A 38 -0.17 -0.38 11.12
N SER A 39 0.52 0.74 11.32
CA SER A 39 0.03 1.82 12.18
C SER A 39 -1.29 2.40 11.67
N GLN A 40 -1.40 2.72 10.39
CA GLN A 40 -2.63 3.30 9.82
C GLN A 40 -3.80 2.32 9.85
N LEU A 41 -3.59 1.06 9.49
CA LEU A 41 -4.66 0.06 9.51
C LEU A 41 -5.11 -0.27 10.94
N LYS A 42 -4.18 -0.27 11.90
CA LYS A 42 -4.52 -0.44 13.31
C LYS A 42 -5.44 0.66 13.84
N THR A 43 -5.27 1.91 13.42
CA THR A 43 -6.21 3.01 13.79
C THR A 43 -7.62 2.79 13.25
N LEU A 44 -7.76 1.98 12.20
CA LEU A 44 -9.04 1.55 11.62
C LEU A 44 -9.52 0.21 12.20
N GLY A 45 -8.86 -0.33 13.25
CA GLY A 45 -9.18 -1.61 13.83
C GLY A 45 -8.82 -2.82 12.98
N ILE A 46 -7.98 -2.66 11.97
CA ILE A 46 -7.54 -3.74 11.07
C ILE A 46 -6.19 -4.26 11.54
N GLU A 47 -6.11 -5.56 11.83
CA GLU A 47 -4.85 -6.27 12.08
C GLU A 47 -4.39 -6.99 10.82
N ILE A 48 -3.09 -6.88 10.51
CA ILE A 48 -2.50 -7.48 9.32
C ILE A 48 -1.91 -8.84 9.71
N GLU A 49 -2.46 -9.90 9.16
CA GLU A 49 -1.91 -11.26 9.32
C GLU A 49 -0.88 -11.60 8.23
N CYS A 50 -1.09 -11.06 7.03
CA CYS A 50 -0.30 -11.40 5.87
C CYS A 50 -0.15 -10.21 4.92
N VAL A 51 1.05 -10.03 4.37
CA VAL A 51 1.31 -9.14 3.24
C VAL A 51 1.75 -9.93 2.02
N GLN A 52 1.26 -9.53 0.87
CA GLN A 52 1.65 -10.09 -0.41
C GLN A 52 2.40 -9.05 -1.23
N THR A 53 3.60 -9.41 -1.71
CA THR A 53 4.45 -8.55 -2.54
C THR A 53 4.89 -9.29 -3.78
N ASP A 54 5.43 -8.57 -4.74
CA ASP A 54 6.25 -9.17 -5.80
C ASP A 54 7.65 -9.53 -5.27
N ASN A 55 8.53 -10.03 -6.15
CA ASN A 55 9.90 -10.40 -5.81
C ASN A 55 10.88 -9.23 -6.00
N GLY A 56 10.44 -7.99 -5.87
CA GLY A 56 11.31 -6.82 -5.95
C GLY A 56 12.45 -6.87 -4.91
N ALA A 57 13.62 -6.35 -5.29
CA ALA A 57 14.81 -6.36 -4.41
C ALA A 57 14.60 -5.57 -3.12
N GLU A 58 13.66 -4.63 -3.10
CA GLU A 58 13.23 -3.87 -1.93
C GLU A 58 12.47 -4.72 -0.90
N PHE A 59 11.88 -5.86 -1.31
CA PHE A 59 11.11 -6.75 -0.44
C PHE A 59 11.88 -8.01 -0.06
N THR A 60 12.72 -8.54 -0.97
CA THR A 60 13.42 -9.80 -0.73
C THR A 60 14.82 -9.81 -1.35
N LYS A 61 15.72 -10.59 -0.74
CA LYS A 61 17.05 -10.86 -1.28
C LYS A 61 17.13 -12.19 -2.05
N ARG A 62 16.08 -12.97 -2.12
CA ARG A 62 16.07 -14.33 -2.70
C ARG A 62 16.59 -14.41 -4.13
N LEU A 63 16.45 -13.35 -4.92
CA LEU A 63 16.97 -13.29 -6.29
C LEU A 63 18.40 -12.80 -6.39
N LEU A 64 18.98 -12.29 -5.29
CA LEU A 64 20.31 -11.66 -5.28
C LEU A 64 21.39 -12.50 -4.61
N VAL A 65 20.99 -13.48 -3.80
CA VAL A 65 21.92 -14.31 -3.02
C VAL A 65 21.36 -15.73 -2.95
N ASP A 66 22.18 -16.72 -3.32
CA ASP A 66 21.85 -18.16 -3.21
C ASP A 66 21.71 -18.67 -1.76
N ASP A 67 21.69 -17.79 -0.78
CA ASP A 67 21.65 -18.09 0.64
C ASP A 67 20.24 -17.78 1.18
N ASP A 68 19.43 -18.81 1.32
CA ASP A 68 18.05 -18.76 1.84
C ASP A 68 17.97 -18.19 3.28
N ASP A 69 19.10 -18.11 4.00
CA ASP A 69 19.16 -17.63 5.38
C ASP A 69 19.24 -16.09 5.51
N LYS A 70 19.49 -15.35 4.43
CA LYS A 70 19.63 -13.87 4.48
C LYS A 70 18.32 -13.15 4.17
N LYS A 71 17.52 -12.99 5.21
CA LYS A 71 16.30 -12.16 5.13
C LYS A 71 16.62 -10.69 4.86
N SER A 72 15.78 -10.05 4.04
CA SER A 72 15.79 -8.60 3.86
C SER A 72 15.31 -7.88 5.14
N LEU A 73 15.60 -6.58 5.27
CA LEU A 73 15.07 -5.81 6.39
C LEU A 73 13.54 -5.78 6.41
N PHE A 74 12.91 -5.79 5.24
CA PHE A 74 11.45 -5.92 5.12
C PHE A 74 10.95 -7.23 5.74
N GLU A 75 11.56 -8.37 5.38
CA GLU A 75 11.20 -9.69 5.91
C GLU A 75 11.44 -9.79 7.42
N LEU A 76 12.54 -9.23 7.92
CA LEU A 76 12.84 -9.18 9.36
C LEU A 76 11.80 -8.31 10.10
N THR A 77 11.41 -7.17 9.51
CA THR A 77 10.40 -6.28 10.09
C THR A 77 9.03 -6.97 10.14
N ALA A 78 8.62 -7.63 9.05
CA ALA A 78 7.38 -8.40 9.01
C ALA A 78 7.37 -9.50 10.07
N SER A 79 8.48 -10.25 10.20
CA SER A 79 8.63 -11.30 11.21
C SER A 79 8.49 -10.76 12.64
N ARG A 80 9.10 -9.60 12.95
CA ARG A 80 8.98 -8.94 14.27
C ARG A 80 7.56 -8.46 14.57
N LEU A 81 6.80 -8.14 13.54
CA LEU A 81 5.39 -7.74 13.64
C LEU A 81 4.42 -8.93 13.57
N ASN A 82 4.92 -10.17 13.54
CA ASN A 82 4.14 -11.40 13.36
C ASN A 82 3.30 -11.40 12.07
N ILE A 83 3.81 -10.77 11.01
CA ILE A 83 3.15 -10.69 9.71
C ILE A 83 3.79 -11.70 8.76
N GLN A 84 2.96 -12.57 8.17
CA GLN A 84 3.42 -13.49 7.14
C GLN A 84 3.68 -12.74 5.82
N VAL A 85 4.81 -13.01 5.18
CA VAL A 85 5.11 -12.48 3.83
C VAL A 85 4.85 -13.57 2.80
N LYS A 86 4.03 -13.25 1.79
CA LYS A 86 3.78 -14.10 0.61
C LYS A 86 4.32 -13.41 -0.64
N TYR A 87 5.00 -14.17 -1.47
CA TYR A 87 5.52 -13.67 -2.74
C TYR A 87 4.67 -14.15 -3.89
N ILE A 88 4.40 -13.24 -4.83
CA ILE A 88 3.69 -13.56 -6.06
C ILE A 88 4.64 -14.37 -6.94
N LYS A 89 4.18 -15.53 -7.42
CA LYS A 89 4.96 -16.32 -8.37
C LYS A 89 5.15 -15.52 -9.66
N PRO A 90 6.38 -15.51 -10.23
CA PRO A 90 6.62 -14.91 -11.54
C PRO A 90 5.58 -15.42 -12.55
N HIS A 91 5.17 -14.58 -13.47
CA HIS A 91 4.19 -14.89 -14.52
C HIS A 91 2.77 -15.27 -14.06
N THR A 92 2.34 -14.86 -12.87
CA THR A 92 0.95 -15.02 -12.39
C THR A 92 0.24 -13.65 -12.25
N PRO A 93 -0.22 -13.02 -13.35
CA PRO A 93 -0.79 -11.66 -13.33
C PRO A 93 -2.04 -11.51 -12.46
N LYS A 94 -2.77 -12.62 -12.22
CA LYS A 94 -4.03 -12.59 -11.45
C LYS A 94 -3.84 -12.17 -9.99
N HIS A 95 -2.68 -12.40 -9.40
CA HIS A 95 -2.43 -12.16 -7.98
C HIS A 95 -2.10 -10.70 -7.65
N ASN A 96 -1.67 -9.89 -8.63
CA ASN A 96 -1.32 -8.48 -8.43
C ASN A 96 -2.32 -7.49 -9.09
N GLY A 97 -3.39 -8.00 -9.68
CA GLY A 97 -4.32 -7.20 -10.49
C GLY A 97 -4.98 -6.02 -9.75
N LYS A 98 -5.08 -6.07 -8.42
CA LYS A 98 -5.62 -4.97 -7.61
C LYS A 98 -4.61 -3.83 -7.48
N VAL A 99 -3.37 -4.15 -7.18
CA VAL A 99 -2.28 -3.18 -7.08
C VAL A 99 -1.98 -2.56 -8.45
N GLU A 100 -1.90 -3.37 -9.51
CA GLU A 100 -1.72 -2.90 -10.89
C GLU A 100 -2.86 -1.97 -11.35
N ARG A 101 -4.11 -2.29 -11.00
CA ARG A 101 -5.25 -1.42 -11.29
C ARG A 101 -5.11 -0.10 -10.54
N SER A 102 -4.69 -0.12 -9.28
CA SER A 102 -4.50 1.08 -8.49
C SER A 102 -3.40 1.96 -9.08
N HIS A 103 -2.28 1.39 -9.53
CA HIS A 103 -1.23 2.14 -10.22
C HIS A 103 -1.73 2.79 -11.51
N ARG A 104 -2.58 2.10 -12.29
CA ARG A 104 -3.22 2.70 -13.48
C ARG A 104 -4.17 3.84 -13.11
N GLU A 105 -4.89 3.76 -12.01
CA GLU A 105 -5.70 4.86 -11.50
C GLU A 105 -4.84 6.06 -11.07
N ASP A 106 -3.74 5.80 -10.38
CA ASP A 106 -2.79 6.84 -9.96
C ASP A 106 -2.19 7.56 -11.18
N GLN A 107 -1.81 6.80 -12.22
CA GLN A 107 -1.35 7.39 -13.48
C GLN A 107 -2.39 8.33 -14.10
N LYS A 108 -3.67 7.95 -14.05
CA LYS A 108 -4.74 8.76 -14.63
C LYS A 108 -5.14 9.97 -13.77
N LEU A 109 -5.23 9.79 -12.45
CA LEU A 109 -5.84 10.76 -11.56
C LEU A 109 -4.83 11.68 -10.87
N LEU A 110 -3.62 11.21 -10.62
CA LEU A 110 -2.57 12.00 -9.99
C LEU A 110 -1.53 12.45 -11.00
N TYR A 111 -0.83 11.51 -11.61
CA TYR A 111 0.34 11.84 -12.45
C TYR A 111 -0.04 12.47 -13.78
N SER A 112 -1.13 12.05 -14.43
CA SER A 112 -1.57 12.70 -15.67
C SER A 112 -2.09 14.13 -15.44
N GLU A 113 -2.65 14.43 -14.27
CA GLU A 113 -2.99 15.81 -13.91
C GLU A 113 -1.74 16.68 -13.73
N VAL A 114 -0.71 16.13 -13.07
CA VAL A 114 0.59 16.80 -12.91
C VAL A 114 1.17 17.18 -14.28
N ILE A 115 1.15 16.23 -15.21
CA ILE A 115 1.69 16.44 -16.57
C ILE A 115 0.81 17.43 -17.38
N ARG A 116 -0.52 17.21 -17.42
CA ARG A 116 -1.42 18.04 -18.22
C ARG A 116 -1.53 19.48 -17.73
N LYS A 117 -1.56 19.65 -16.41
CA LYS A 117 -1.66 20.99 -15.79
C LYS A 117 -0.32 21.67 -15.63
N GLN A 118 0.77 21.03 -16.09
CA GLN A 118 2.14 21.52 -15.93
C GLN A 118 2.46 21.94 -14.49
N LYS A 119 1.98 21.18 -13.52
CA LYS A 119 2.21 21.38 -12.08
C LYS A 119 3.10 20.26 -11.54
N PRO A 120 4.41 20.25 -11.84
CA PRO A 120 5.32 19.26 -11.30
C PRO A 120 5.34 19.32 -9.77
N PHE A 121 5.85 18.27 -9.15
CA PHE A 121 6.13 18.31 -7.71
C PHE A 121 7.29 19.26 -7.48
N VAL A 122 7.07 20.28 -6.66
CA VAL A 122 8.08 21.32 -6.39
C VAL A 122 9.02 20.95 -5.26
N SER A 123 8.64 19.97 -4.42
CA SER A 123 9.45 19.43 -3.33
C SER A 123 8.95 18.05 -2.91
N PHE A 124 9.73 17.34 -2.09
CA PHE A 124 9.30 16.08 -1.49
C PHE A 124 8.07 16.25 -0.59
N ASP A 125 7.98 17.37 0.13
CA ASP A 125 6.80 17.65 0.97
C ASP A 125 5.54 17.89 0.14
N ASP A 126 5.63 18.60 -0.99
CA ASP A 126 4.52 18.74 -1.93
C ASP A 126 4.10 17.37 -2.48
N PHE A 127 5.05 16.50 -2.83
CA PHE A 127 4.76 15.14 -3.26
C PHE A 127 3.99 14.35 -2.20
N LYS A 128 4.47 14.34 -0.95
CA LYS A 128 3.79 13.66 0.17
C LYS A 128 2.38 14.20 0.42
N GLN A 129 2.21 15.51 0.38
CA GLN A 129 0.89 16.14 0.58
C GLN A 129 -0.09 15.78 -0.54
N ARG A 130 0.37 15.74 -1.78
CA ARG A 130 -0.49 15.33 -2.92
C ARG A 130 -0.83 13.85 -2.86
N LEU A 131 0.11 12.98 -2.46
CA LEU A 131 -0.17 11.57 -2.20
C LEU A 131 -1.21 11.38 -1.10
N LYS A 132 -1.09 12.11 0.00
CA LYS A 132 -2.06 12.06 1.11
C LYS A 132 -3.45 12.46 0.65
N ARG A 133 -3.58 13.59 -0.05
CA ARG A 133 -4.86 14.04 -0.63
C ARG A 133 -5.44 13.02 -1.62
N HIS A 134 -4.58 12.40 -2.41
CA HIS A 134 -5.00 11.36 -3.35
C HIS A 134 -5.47 10.10 -2.63
N GLN A 135 -4.76 9.66 -1.58
CA GLN A 135 -5.19 8.57 -0.70
C GLN A 135 -6.57 8.83 -0.11
N ASP A 136 -6.79 10.01 0.47
CA ASP A 136 -8.07 10.38 1.08
C ASP A 136 -9.19 10.41 0.03
N LYS A 137 -8.93 10.96 -1.15
CA LYS A 137 -9.88 10.97 -2.27
C LYS A 137 -10.24 9.55 -2.73
N THR A 138 -9.27 8.65 -2.87
CA THR A 138 -9.53 7.28 -3.33
C THR A 138 -10.25 6.44 -2.28
N ASN A 139 -9.94 6.63 -0.99
CA ASN A 139 -10.61 5.93 0.11
C ASN A 139 -12.04 6.44 0.40
N ASN A 140 -12.41 7.60 -0.13
CA ASN A 140 -13.77 8.15 -0.08
C ASN A 140 -14.55 7.98 -1.40
N ARG A 141 -13.98 7.30 -2.39
CA ARG A 141 -14.63 7.10 -3.68
C ARG A 141 -15.41 5.79 -3.71
N PRO A 142 -16.71 5.81 -4.12
CA PRO A 142 -17.50 4.60 -4.27
C PRO A 142 -16.89 3.61 -5.27
N MET A 143 -16.92 2.32 -4.94
CA MET A 143 -16.36 1.24 -5.74
C MET A 143 -17.39 0.14 -5.98
N ARG A 144 -17.50 -0.36 -7.22
CA ARG A 144 -18.41 -1.47 -7.57
C ARG A 144 -18.19 -2.74 -6.74
N PRO A 145 -16.94 -3.19 -6.48
CA PRO A 145 -16.71 -4.39 -5.67
C PRO A 145 -17.17 -4.29 -4.22
N LEU A 146 -17.42 -3.06 -3.73
CA LEU A 146 -17.91 -2.78 -2.37
C LEU A 146 -19.42 -2.44 -2.34
N GLY A 147 -20.16 -2.81 -3.38
CA GLY A 147 -21.58 -2.46 -3.47
C GLY A 147 -21.83 -0.95 -3.60
N LEU A 148 -20.96 -0.24 -4.29
CA LEU A 148 -20.95 1.23 -4.45
C LEU A 148 -20.63 2.00 -3.15
N LEU A 149 -20.15 1.35 -2.11
CA LEU A 149 -19.57 2.01 -0.95
C LEU A 149 -18.13 2.45 -1.24
N SER A 150 -17.70 3.51 -0.58
CA SER A 150 -16.26 3.80 -0.49
C SER A 150 -15.57 2.85 0.48
N PRO A 151 -14.23 2.67 0.40
CA PRO A 151 -13.48 1.92 1.42
C PRO A 151 -13.77 2.39 2.85
N ASN A 152 -13.85 3.70 3.07
CA ASN A 152 -14.17 4.25 4.39
C ASN A 152 -15.59 3.90 4.85
N ASP A 153 -16.60 4.06 3.98
CA ASP A 153 -17.98 3.70 4.32
C ASP A 153 -18.13 2.19 4.56
N PHE A 154 -17.44 1.38 3.77
CA PHE A 154 -17.44 -0.07 3.92
C PHE A 154 -16.88 -0.49 5.29
N LEU A 155 -15.75 0.07 5.70
CA LEU A 155 -15.16 -0.19 7.02
C LEU A 155 -16.09 0.29 8.15
N GLN A 156 -16.68 1.46 8.03
CA GLN A 156 -17.60 1.98 9.02
C GLN A 156 -18.83 1.07 9.20
N GLN A 157 -19.42 0.60 8.09
CA GLN A 157 -20.54 -0.35 8.15
C GLN A 157 -20.14 -1.71 8.73
N TYR A 158 -18.93 -2.19 8.42
CA TYR A 158 -18.40 -3.42 8.97
C TYR A 158 -18.31 -3.34 10.49
N TYR A 159 -17.76 -2.27 11.04
CA TYR A 159 -17.65 -2.08 12.50
C TYR A 159 -19.00 -1.93 13.19
N VAL A 160 -19.96 -1.24 12.57
CA VAL A 160 -21.32 -1.15 13.11
C VAL A 160 -21.96 -2.53 13.24
N LYS A 161 -21.78 -3.39 12.23
CA LYS A 161 -22.35 -4.76 12.24
C LYS A 161 -21.64 -5.73 13.19
N HIS A 162 -20.35 -5.50 13.48
CA HIS A 162 -19.50 -6.43 14.26
C HIS A 162 -19.04 -5.83 15.59
N LYS A 163 -19.67 -4.75 16.07
CA LYS A 163 -19.45 -4.29 17.44
C LYS A 163 -19.77 -5.44 18.40
N PRO A 164 -18.84 -5.85 19.27
CA PRO A 164 -19.20 -6.76 20.35
C PRO A 164 -20.29 -6.07 21.17
N TYR A 165 -21.39 -6.78 21.39
CA TYR A 165 -22.41 -6.34 22.34
C TYR A 165 -21.72 -6.22 23.69
N ASN A 166 -21.47 -4.99 24.15
CA ASN A 166 -21.09 -4.73 25.50
C ASN A 166 -22.34 -5.01 26.36
N HIS A 167 -22.36 -6.19 27.01
CA HIS A 167 -23.26 -6.49 28.10
C HIS A 167 -22.72 -5.88 29.36
#